data_3cb6fbc3fe6ad6f97cc3f371c4f89540
#
_entry.id   3cb6fbc3fe6ad6f97cc3f371c4f89540
#
_cell.length_a   1.000
_cell.length_b   1.000
_cell.length_c   1.000
_cell.angle_alpha   90.00
_cell.angle_beta   90.00
_cell.angle_gamma   90.00
#
_symmetry.space_group_name_H-M   'P 1'
#
loop_
_entity.id
_entity.type
_entity.pdbx_description
1 polymer ?
#
loop_
_entity_poly.entity_id
_entity_poly.type
_entity_poly.pdbx_seq_one_letter_code
_entity_poly.pdbx_strand_id
1 'polypeptide(L)'
;VVYGESGSSLSEESPLNPINPYGASKMMSERILLDTSKIADFNCVILRYFNVAGACMQNDYTTPYTLGQRTLNATHLIKIACECAVGKRKKMGIFGTNYPTRDGTCIRDYIHVDDLANAHLASYHTLLEKNKSEIYNVGYNQGHSVKEVVEKVKEISNKDFLVEILDKRQGDPASLIANNSKILQNTPFKPLYNNLDTIIKSALDWEEHLLKFQ
;
A
#
# COMPACT_ATOMS: atom_id res chain seq x y z
N VAL A 1 -9.02 2.81 0.72
CA VAL A 1 -10.04 2.71 -0.35
C VAL A 1 -11.46 2.88 0.19
N VAL A 2 -11.76 2.40 1.40
CA VAL A 2 -13.11 2.49 2.00
C VAL A 2 -13.49 3.89 2.49
N TYR A 3 -12.52 4.77 2.72
CA TYR A 3 -12.74 6.09 3.33
C TYR A 3 -13.21 7.18 2.36
N GLY A 4 -12.93 7.09 1.06
CA GLY A 4 -13.22 8.16 0.11
C GLY A 4 -12.26 9.35 0.21
N GLU A 5 -12.70 10.54 -0.19
CA GLU A 5 -11.90 11.77 -0.09
C GLU A 5 -11.85 12.28 1.35
N SER A 6 -10.65 12.46 1.86
CA SER A 6 -10.38 13.07 3.16
C SER A 6 -9.05 13.81 3.11
N GLY A 7 -9.03 15.05 3.56
CA GLY A 7 -7.84 15.91 3.54
C GLY A 7 -6.86 15.71 4.70
N SER A 8 -7.03 14.68 5.54
CA SER A 8 -6.23 14.43 6.74
C SER A 8 -5.87 12.97 6.92
N SER A 9 -5.03 12.66 7.89
CA SER A 9 -4.72 11.29 8.32
C SER A 9 -6.01 10.58 8.77
N LEU A 10 -6.28 9.40 8.22
CA LEU A 10 -7.50 8.63 8.36
C LEU A 10 -7.41 7.69 9.56
N SER A 11 -8.30 7.83 10.53
CA SER A 11 -8.46 6.88 11.64
C SER A 11 -9.54 5.83 11.32
N GLU A 12 -9.65 4.79 12.13
CA GLU A 12 -10.70 3.77 12.00
C GLU A 12 -12.11 4.34 12.22
N GLU A 13 -12.21 5.46 12.93
CA GLU A 13 -13.45 6.21 13.18
C GLU A 13 -13.85 7.16 12.03
N SER A 14 -12.95 7.35 11.05
CA SER A 14 -13.24 8.19 9.89
C SER A 14 -14.40 7.62 9.09
N PRO A 15 -15.32 8.46 8.58
CA PRO A 15 -16.48 8.01 7.81
C PRO A 15 -16.09 7.16 6.61
N LEU A 16 -16.81 6.06 6.40
CA LEU A 16 -16.68 5.22 5.22
C LEU A 16 -17.54 5.81 4.09
N ASN A 17 -16.89 6.35 3.09
CA ASN A 17 -17.56 6.94 1.93
C ASN A 17 -16.80 6.59 0.63
N PRO A 18 -16.77 5.31 0.23
CA PRO A 18 -16.03 4.87 -0.93
C PRO A 18 -16.56 5.52 -2.21
N ILE A 19 -15.64 6.02 -3.04
CA ILE A 19 -15.95 6.77 -4.28
C ILE A 19 -15.81 5.91 -5.54
N ASN A 20 -15.61 4.61 -5.38
CA ASN A 20 -15.56 3.66 -6.49
C ASN A 20 -16.10 2.27 -6.08
N PRO A 21 -16.50 1.42 -7.06
CA PRO A 21 -17.09 0.11 -6.79
C PRO A 21 -16.18 -0.84 -5.98
N TYR A 22 -14.87 -0.76 -6.15
CA TYR A 22 -13.92 -1.57 -5.39
C TYR A 22 -13.95 -1.20 -3.91
N GLY A 23 -13.87 0.08 -3.57
CA GLY A 23 -13.99 0.55 -2.18
C GLY A 23 -15.34 0.19 -1.57
N ALA A 24 -16.44 0.33 -2.33
CA ALA A 24 -17.78 -0.06 -1.89
C ALA A 24 -17.85 -1.56 -1.58
N SER A 25 -17.30 -2.42 -2.42
CA SER A 25 -17.28 -3.88 -2.17
C SER A 25 -16.50 -4.24 -0.90
N LYS A 26 -15.37 -3.57 -0.62
CA LYS A 26 -14.60 -3.78 0.61
C LYS A 26 -15.35 -3.31 1.85
N MET A 27 -16.01 -2.15 1.78
CA MET A 27 -16.87 -1.66 2.87
C MET A 27 -18.05 -2.62 3.16
N MET A 28 -18.69 -3.15 2.10
CA MET A 28 -19.76 -4.13 2.26
C MET A 28 -19.26 -5.43 2.90
N SER A 29 -18.08 -5.93 2.49
CA SER A 29 -17.47 -7.13 3.08
C SER A 29 -17.18 -6.93 4.56
N GLU A 30 -16.62 -5.78 4.94
CA GLU A 30 -16.38 -5.39 6.33
C GLU A 30 -17.69 -5.38 7.13
N ARG A 31 -18.73 -4.75 6.59
CA ARG A 31 -20.05 -4.70 7.25
C ARG A 31 -20.64 -6.09 7.47
N ILE A 32 -20.60 -6.96 6.46
CA ILE A 32 -21.08 -8.34 6.56
C ILE A 32 -20.35 -9.10 7.67
N LEU A 33 -19.02 -9.03 7.72
CA LEU A 33 -18.22 -9.69 8.75
C LEU A 33 -18.58 -9.20 10.16
N LEU A 34 -18.67 -7.90 10.35
CA LEU A 34 -19.00 -7.29 11.64
C LEU A 34 -20.43 -7.62 12.10
N ASP A 35 -21.41 -7.62 11.20
CA ASP A 35 -22.77 -7.95 11.56
C ASP A 35 -22.92 -9.46 11.83
N THR A 36 -22.25 -10.32 11.07
CA THR A 36 -22.25 -11.76 11.30
C THR A 36 -21.56 -12.11 12.63
N SER A 37 -20.44 -11.45 12.97
CA SER A 37 -19.73 -11.71 14.24
C SER A 37 -20.53 -11.37 15.49
N LYS A 38 -21.60 -10.58 15.38
CA LYS A 38 -22.50 -10.28 16.50
C LYS A 38 -23.48 -11.41 16.84
N ILE A 39 -23.77 -12.27 15.87
CA ILE A 39 -24.78 -13.32 15.98
C ILE A 39 -24.18 -14.74 15.85
N ALA A 40 -23.01 -14.87 15.27
CA ALA A 40 -22.27 -16.11 15.15
C ALA A 40 -21.10 -16.16 16.15
N ASP A 41 -20.72 -17.35 16.57
CA ASP A 41 -19.65 -17.55 17.56
C ASP A 41 -18.26 -17.46 16.89
N PHE A 42 -17.93 -16.27 16.38
CA PHE A 42 -16.58 -15.96 15.91
C PHE A 42 -16.21 -14.49 16.10
N ASN A 43 -14.92 -14.23 16.24
CA ASN A 43 -14.35 -12.90 16.21
C ASN A 43 -13.44 -12.74 14.97
N CYS A 44 -13.32 -11.51 14.47
CA CYS A 44 -12.49 -11.21 13.31
C CYS A 44 -11.68 -9.94 13.51
N VAL A 45 -10.51 -9.87 12.88
CA VAL A 45 -9.77 -8.63 12.73
C VAL A 45 -9.82 -8.17 11.27
N ILE A 46 -10.18 -6.92 11.08
CA ILE A 46 -10.24 -6.27 9.77
C ILE A 46 -9.04 -5.33 9.65
N LEU A 47 -8.17 -5.58 8.67
CA LEU A 47 -7.04 -4.71 8.37
C LEU A 47 -7.35 -3.83 7.16
N ARG A 48 -7.47 -2.52 7.40
CA ARG A 48 -7.60 -1.50 6.36
C ARG A 48 -6.20 -1.03 5.98
N TYR A 49 -5.53 -1.78 5.10
CA TYR A 49 -4.18 -1.43 4.66
C TYR A 49 -4.18 -0.50 3.45
N PHE A 50 -3.15 0.33 3.39
CA PHE A 50 -2.96 1.34 2.36
C PHE A 50 -2.16 0.77 1.18
N ASN A 51 -1.29 1.50 0.54
CA ASN A 51 -0.62 1.02 -0.68
C ASN A 51 0.52 0.05 -0.33
N VAL A 52 0.31 -1.22 -0.60
CA VAL A 52 1.36 -2.24 -0.36
C VAL A 52 2.40 -2.18 -1.46
N ALA A 53 3.68 -2.19 -1.09
CA ALA A 53 4.79 -2.16 -2.02
C ALA A 53 6.03 -2.88 -1.45
N GLY A 54 7.09 -2.96 -2.25
CA GLY A 54 8.30 -3.69 -1.89
C GLY A 54 8.24 -5.17 -2.25
N ALA A 55 9.31 -5.87 -1.91
CA ALA A 55 9.44 -7.32 -2.00
C ALA A 55 10.06 -7.86 -0.71
N CYS A 56 9.93 -9.16 -0.45
CA CYS A 56 10.42 -9.77 0.77
C CYS A 56 11.91 -9.44 1.01
N MET A 57 12.22 -8.89 2.18
CA MET A 57 13.59 -8.49 2.54
C MET A 57 14.52 -9.68 2.80
N GLN A 58 13.97 -10.86 3.01
CA GLN A 58 14.73 -12.09 3.20
C GLN A 58 14.97 -12.86 1.89
N ASN A 59 14.72 -12.23 0.74
CA ASN A 59 15.05 -12.82 -0.54
C ASN A 59 16.58 -12.97 -0.66
N ASP A 60 17.04 -14.19 -0.89
CA ASP A 60 18.46 -14.48 -1.20
C ASP A 60 18.75 -14.39 -2.71
N TYR A 61 17.69 -14.32 -3.53
CA TYR A 61 17.74 -14.31 -5.01
C TYR A 61 18.51 -15.47 -5.64
N THR A 62 18.79 -16.51 -4.87
CA THR A 62 19.53 -17.70 -5.34
C THR A 62 18.58 -18.84 -5.72
N THR A 63 17.35 -18.79 -5.24
CA THR A 63 16.31 -19.81 -5.48
C THR A 63 15.11 -19.23 -6.22
N PRO A 64 14.30 -20.07 -6.91
CA PRO A 64 13.06 -19.62 -7.54
C PRO A 64 11.94 -19.29 -6.53
N TYR A 65 12.15 -19.49 -5.24
CA TYR A 65 11.17 -19.27 -4.16
C TYR A 65 11.24 -17.89 -3.54
N THR A 66 11.93 -16.95 -4.13
CA THR A 66 11.91 -15.53 -3.73
C THR A 66 10.51 -14.94 -3.91
N LEU A 67 10.14 -13.98 -3.04
CA LEU A 67 8.79 -13.44 -2.95
C LEU A 67 8.74 -11.97 -3.35
N GLY A 68 7.90 -11.67 -4.32
CA GLY A 68 7.61 -10.31 -4.76
C GLY A 68 6.42 -10.29 -5.73
N GLN A 69 6.01 -9.10 -6.12
CA GLN A 69 4.84 -8.92 -6.98
C GLN A 69 5.12 -9.37 -8.42
N ARG A 70 4.35 -10.35 -8.93
CA ARG A 70 4.42 -10.86 -10.31
C ARG A 70 3.14 -10.62 -11.13
N THR A 71 2.21 -9.82 -10.63
CA THR A 71 0.96 -9.53 -11.31
C THR A 71 1.21 -8.93 -12.69
N LEU A 72 0.69 -9.58 -13.74
CA LEU A 72 0.74 -9.05 -15.10
C LEU A 72 -0.13 -7.80 -15.19
N ASN A 73 0.32 -6.82 -15.98
CA ASN A 73 -0.38 -5.54 -16.18
C ASN A 73 -0.70 -4.82 -14.86
N ALA A 74 0.18 -4.95 -13.86
CA ALA A 74 0.03 -4.26 -12.58
C ALA A 74 -0.12 -2.74 -12.78
N THR A 75 -0.94 -2.11 -11.95
CA THR A 75 -1.22 -0.68 -11.95
C THR A 75 -0.62 0.05 -10.75
N HIS A 76 0.13 -0.66 -9.90
CA HIS A 76 0.75 -0.10 -8.70
C HIS A 76 1.94 0.78 -9.05
N LEU A 77 1.97 2.00 -8.50
CA LEU A 77 2.94 3.04 -8.86
C LEU A 77 4.40 2.57 -8.78
N ILE A 78 4.83 2.09 -7.60
CA ILE A 78 6.23 1.68 -7.37
C ILE A 78 6.63 0.56 -8.33
N LYS A 79 5.75 -0.45 -8.53
CA LYS A 79 6.03 -1.52 -9.48
C LYS A 79 6.22 -1.00 -10.91
N ILE A 80 5.30 -0.15 -11.40
CA ILE A 80 5.39 0.43 -12.75
C ILE A 80 6.69 1.24 -12.90
N ALA A 81 7.03 2.06 -11.91
CA ALA A 81 8.25 2.86 -11.94
C ALA A 81 9.51 1.99 -11.95
N CYS A 82 9.55 0.93 -11.13
CA CYS A 82 10.66 -0.04 -11.16
C CYS A 82 10.72 -0.80 -12.48
N GLU A 83 9.58 -1.22 -13.07
CA GLU A 83 9.55 -1.83 -14.41
C GLU A 83 10.09 -0.88 -15.50
N CYS A 84 9.85 0.44 -15.38
CA CYS A 84 10.45 1.44 -16.27
C CYS A 84 11.97 1.54 -16.03
N ALA A 85 12.42 1.60 -14.78
CA ALA A 85 13.82 1.70 -14.43
C ALA A 85 14.65 0.51 -14.95
N VAL A 86 14.09 -0.70 -14.91
CA VAL A 86 14.78 -1.91 -15.43
C VAL A 86 14.54 -2.14 -16.94
N GLY A 87 13.83 -1.25 -17.64
CA GLY A 87 13.62 -1.32 -19.08
C GLY A 87 12.49 -2.25 -19.54
N LYS A 88 11.70 -2.84 -18.63
CA LYS A 88 10.51 -3.65 -18.97
C LYS A 88 9.39 -2.82 -19.58
N ARG A 89 9.28 -1.54 -19.19
CA ARG A 89 8.34 -0.57 -19.76
C ARG A 89 9.09 0.61 -20.34
N LYS A 90 8.60 1.12 -21.47
CA LYS A 90 9.19 2.29 -22.14
C LYS A 90 8.86 3.60 -21.42
N LYS A 91 7.70 3.67 -20.77
CA LYS A 91 7.18 4.88 -20.12
C LYS A 91 6.16 4.56 -19.05
N MET A 92 5.91 5.54 -18.19
CA MET A 92 4.80 5.52 -17.23
C MET A 92 3.99 6.82 -17.28
N GLY A 93 2.79 6.80 -16.70
CA GLY A 93 1.92 7.97 -16.59
C GLY A 93 1.78 8.47 -15.15
N ILE A 94 1.79 9.79 -14.97
CA ILE A 94 1.30 10.48 -13.76
C ILE A 94 -0.08 11.04 -14.06
N PHE A 95 -1.08 10.61 -13.28
CA PHE A 95 -2.49 10.95 -13.51
C PHE A 95 -2.91 12.17 -12.69
N GLY A 96 -2.88 13.33 -13.33
CA GLY A 96 -3.21 14.61 -12.73
C GLY A 96 -2.04 15.26 -11.98
N THR A 97 -1.90 16.56 -12.20
CA THR A 97 -0.87 17.42 -11.57
C THR A 97 -1.47 18.67 -10.95
N ASN A 98 -2.79 18.69 -10.76
CA ASN A 98 -3.54 19.81 -10.21
C ASN A 98 -4.45 19.40 -9.03
N TYR A 99 -4.02 18.40 -8.25
CA TYR A 99 -4.62 18.10 -6.95
C TYR A 99 -4.22 19.16 -5.92
N PRO A 100 -5.04 19.42 -4.88
CA PRO A 100 -4.71 20.34 -3.80
C PRO A 100 -3.67 19.69 -2.83
N THR A 101 -2.50 19.40 -3.35
CA THR A 101 -1.37 18.75 -2.66
C THR A 101 -0.08 19.56 -2.89
N ARG A 102 0.99 19.24 -2.17
CA ARG A 102 2.24 20.03 -2.19
C ARG A 102 2.91 20.15 -3.56
N ASP A 103 2.70 19.18 -4.46
CA ASP A 103 3.27 19.18 -5.82
C ASP A 103 2.23 18.94 -6.92
N GLY A 104 0.95 18.98 -6.55
CA GLY A 104 -0.18 18.78 -7.47
C GLY A 104 -0.49 17.32 -7.79
N THR A 105 0.31 16.35 -7.32
CA THR A 105 0.03 14.93 -7.53
C THR A 105 -0.58 14.27 -6.29
N CYS A 106 -1.24 13.12 -6.45
CA CYS A 106 -1.87 12.41 -5.33
C CYS A 106 -0.85 12.00 -4.27
N ILE A 107 -1.25 12.05 -2.99
CA ILE A 107 -0.46 11.59 -1.85
C ILE A 107 -0.98 10.24 -1.37
N ARG A 108 -0.08 9.28 -1.15
CA ARG A 108 -0.40 7.93 -0.67
C ARG A 108 0.56 7.50 0.44
N ASP A 109 0.05 6.69 1.34
CA ASP A 109 0.82 6.00 2.36
C ASP A 109 1.22 4.62 1.80
N TYR A 110 2.51 4.31 1.84
CA TYR A 110 3.05 3.05 1.32
C TYR A 110 3.52 2.20 2.49
N ILE A 111 3.08 0.94 2.52
CA ILE A 111 3.53 -0.04 3.51
C ILE A 111 4.33 -1.15 2.84
N HIS A 112 5.45 -1.52 3.44
CA HIS A 112 6.26 -2.66 2.97
C HIS A 112 5.49 -3.97 3.15
N VAL A 113 5.59 -4.87 2.18
CA VAL A 113 4.87 -6.15 2.19
C VAL A 113 5.16 -7.00 3.43
N ASP A 114 6.41 -7.02 3.91
CA ASP A 114 6.80 -7.77 5.11
C ASP A 114 6.21 -7.15 6.39
N ASP A 115 6.14 -5.83 6.49
CA ASP A 115 5.45 -5.18 7.61
C ASP A 115 3.95 -5.44 7.58
N LEU A 116 3.33 -5.51 6.40
CA LEU A 116 1.93 -5.91 6.29
C LEU A 116 1.74 -7.37 6.74
N ALA A 117 2.63 -8.29 6.38
CA ALA A 117 2.60 -9.66 6.86
C ALA A 117 2.74 -9.73 8.38
N ASN A 118 3.66 -8.97 8.96
CA ASN A 118 3.85 -8.85 10.41
C ASN A 118 2.61 -8.24 11.10
N ALA A 119 1.95 -7.27 10.48
CA ALA A 119 0.70 -6.71 11.01
C ALA A 119 -0.42 -7.76 11.07
N HIS A 120 -0.52 -8.67 10.08
CA HIS A 120 -1.46 -9.80 10.12
C HIS A 120 -1.15 -10.74 11.29
N LEU A 121 0.11 -11.13 11.47
CA LEU A 121 0.51 -12.01 12.59
C LEU A 121 0.23 -11.37 13.94
N ALA A 122 0.64 -10.11 14.13
CA ALA A 122 0.41 -9.37 15.37
C ALA A 122 -1.09 -9.24 15.70
N SER A 123 -1.90 -8.96 14.68
CA SER A 123 -3.35 -8.85 14.83
C SER A 123 -4.01 -10.20 15.14
N TYR A 124 -3.52 -11.29 14.53
CA TYR A 124 -3.98 -12.65 14.82
C TYR A 124 -3.68 -13.06 16.26
N HIS A 125 -2.47 -12.83 16.75
CA HIS A 125 -2.12 -13.08 18.16
C HIS A 125 -3.01 -12.27 19.11
N THR A 126 -3.22 -10.99 18.83
CA THR A 126 -4.11 -10.14 19.62
C THR A 126 -5.56 -10.62 19.61
N LEU A 127 -6.04 -11.14 18.46
CA LEU A 127 -7.37 -11.74 18.36
C LEU A 127 -7.51 -12.96 19.26
N LEU A 128 -6.52 -13.86 19.28
CA LEU A 128 -6.52 -15.05 20.13
C LEU A 128 -6.50 -14.68 21.62
N GLU A 129 -5.71 -13.68 22.01
CA GLU A 129 -5.58 -13.24 23.40
C GLU A 129 -6.84 -12.52 23.90
N LYS A 130 -7.38 -11.59 23.13
CA LYS A 130 -8.49 -10.72 23.55
C LYS A 130 -9.86 -11.30 23.22
N ASN A 131 -9.93 -12.26 22.32
CA ASN A 131 -11.18 -12.88 21.81
C ASN A 131 -12.24 -11.84 21.45
N LYS A 132 -11.86 -10.78 20.70
CA LYS A 132 -12.71 -9.64 20.36
C LYS A 132 -12.44 -9.19 18.93
N SER A 133 -13.52 -8.92 18.18
CA SER A 133 -13.41 -8.32 16.84
C SER A 133 -12.87 -6.91 16.90
N GLU A 134 -11.92 -6.59 16.02
CA GLU A 134 -11.27 -5.29 15.95
C GLU A 134 -11.03 -4.86 14.49
N ILE A 135 -10.88 -3.55 14.30
CA ILE A 135 -10.50 -2.95 13.02
C ILE A 135 -9.22 -2.15 13.23
N TYR A 136 -8.25 -2.31 12.33
CA TYR A 136 -7.00 -1.56 12.36
C TYR A 136 -6.65 -0.97 11.00
N ASN A 137 -6.23 0.28 10.98
CA ASN A 137 -5.54 0.86 9.85
C ASN A 137 -4.07 0.39 9.83
N VAL A 138 -3.59 0.01 8.66
CA VAL A 138 -2.21 -0.48 8.48
C VAL A 138 -1.52 0.33 7.40
N GLY A 139 -0.64 1.21 7.82
CA GLY A 139 0.20 2.12 7.04
C GLY A 139 1.26 2.71 7.97
N TYR A 140 2.02 3.68 7.48
CA TYR A 140 3.10 4.28 8.28
C TYR A 140 2.77 5.67 8.82
N ASN A 141 1.56 6.19 8.55
CA ASN A 141 1.20 7.58 8.81
C ASN A 141 2.14 8.58 8.09
N GLN A 142 2.65 8.16 6.94
CA GLN A 142 3.57 8.93 6.10
C GLN A 142 3.01 9.01 4.68
N GLY A 143 2.83 10.23 4.19
CA GLY A 143 2.30 10.46 2.85
C GLY A 143 3.41 10.85 1.87
N HIS A 144 3.55 10.09 0.80
CA HIS A 144 4.44 10.39 -0.33
C HIS A 144 3.61 10.70 -1.57
N SER A 145 3.98 11.77 -2.28
CA SER A 145 3.33 12.12 -3.53
C SER A 145 3.76 11.18 -4.66
N VAL A 146 2.94 11.10 -5.70
CA VAL A 146 3.29 10.31 -6.90
C VAL A 146 4.61 10.78 -7.51
N LYS A 147 4.81 12.09 -7.59
CA LYS A 147 6.05 12.68 -8.12
C LYS A 147 7.27 12.34 -7.26
N GLU A 148 7.16 12.48 -5.93
CA GLU A 148 8.25 12.10 -5.01
C GLU A 148 8.66 10.63 -5.16
N VAL A 149 7.69 9.72 -5.31
CA VAL A 149 7.97 8.29 -5.50
C VAL A 149 8.70 8.06 -6.84
N VAL A 150 8.26 8.70 -7.93
CA VAL A 150 8.88 8.55 -9.24
C VAL A 150 10.33 9.06 -9.24
N GLU A 151 10.55 10.25 -8.68
CA GLU A 151 11.90 10.83 -8.56
C GLU A 151 12.81 9.96 -7.68
N LYS A 152 12.27 9.40 -6.59
CA LYS A 152 13.02 8.49 -5.71
C LYS A 152 13.39 7.18 -6.42
N VAL A 153 12.52 6.63 -7.29
CA VAL A 153 12.88 5.46 -8.11
C VAL A 153 14.00 5.79 -9.09
N LYS A 154 13.97 6.96 -9.74
CA LYS A 154 15.05 7.41 -10.64
C LYS A 154 16.36 7.57 -9.88
N GLU A 155 16.32 8.18 -8.68
CA GLU A 155 17.49 8.36 -7.81
C GLU A 155 18.12 7.02 -7.43
N ILE A 156 17.34 6.10 -6.86
CA ILE A 156 17.84 4.80 -6.36
C ILE A 156 18.35 3.91 -7.50
N SER A 157 17.64 3.88 -8.63
CA SER A 157 18.03 3.07 -9.78
C SER A 157 19.18 3.67 -10.59
N ASN A 158 19.48 4.96 -10.39
CA ASN A 158 20.36 5.76 -11.25
C ASN A 158 19.98 5.64 -12.75
N LYS A 159 18.66 5.57 -13.02
CA LYS A 159 18.08 5.47 -14.36
C LYS A 159 17.04 6.55 -14.57
N ASP A 160 17.08 7.19 -15.72
CA ASP A 160 16.00 8.04 -16.19
C ASP A 160 15.07 7.24 -17.12
N PHE A 161 13.78 7.52 -17.05
CA PHE A 161 12.74 6.93 -17.89
C PHE A 161 11.64 7.94 -18.19
N LEU A 162 10.95 7.73 -19.29
CA LEU A 162 9.91 8.65 -19.77
C LEU A 162 8.69 8.63 -18.84
N VAL A 163 8.28 9.82 -18.41
CA VAL A 163 7.07 10.06 -17.61
C VAL A 163 6.15 10.97 -18.39
N GLU A 164 4.91 10.53 -18.63
CA GLU A 164 3.87 11.30 -19.28
C GLU A 164 2.88 11.83 -18.23
N ILE A 165 2.47 13.08 -18.41
CA ILE A 165 1.39 13.65 -17.59
C ILE A 165 0.06 13.35 -18.32
N LEU A 166 -0.84 12.73 -17.58
CA LEU A 166 -2.15 12.31 -18.06
C LEU A 166 -3.27 12.99 -17.25
N ASP A 167 -4.47 12.98 -17.76
CA ASP A 167 -5.63 13.51 -17.06
C ASP A 167 -5.89 12.78 -15.75
N LYS A 168 -6.51 13.48 -14.78
CA LYS A 168 -6.93 12.88 -13.51
C LYS A 168 -7.81 11.65 -13.73
N ARG A 169 -7.57 10.61 -12.94
CA ARG A 169 -8.49 9.48 -12.85
C ARG A 169 -9.73 9.88 -12.06
N GLN A 170 -10.90 9.57 -12.59
CA GLN A 170 -12.14 9.75 -11.85
C GLN A 170 -12.16 8.87 -10.59
N GLY A 171 -12.54 9.44 -9.46
CA GLY A 171 -12.61 8.72 -8.20
C GLY A 171 -11.24 8.45 -7.55
N ASP A 172 -10.22 9.23 -7.86
CA ASP A 172 -8.91 9.14 -7.23
C ASP A 172 -8.74 10.27 -6.20
N PRO A 173 -8.75 9.99 -4.88
CA PRO A 173 -8.68 11.03 -3.85
C PRO A 173 -7.30 11.71 -3.85
N ALA A 174 -7.27 13.01 -3.51
CA ALA A 174 -6.04 13.79 -3.47
C ALA A 174 -5.02 13.24 -2.44
N SER A 175 -5.48 12.80 -1.28
CA SER A 175 -4.62 12.29 -0.22
C SER A 175 -5.27 11.13 0.52
N LEU A 176 -4.50 10.07 0.77
CA LEU A 176 -4.87 8.93 1.60
C LEU A 176 -3.68 8.54 2.48
N ILE A 177 -3.75 8.86 3.77
CA ILE A 177 -2.70 8.58 4.77
C ILE A 177 -3.35 7.87 5.96
N ALA A 178 -2.76 6.79 6.42
CA ALA A 178 -3.23 6.02 7.57
C ALA A 178 -2.88 6.70 8.89
N ASN A 179 -3.84 6.85 9.79
CA ASN A 179 -3.49 6.92 11.21
C ASN A 179 -3.39 5.48 11.73
N ASN A 180 -2.19 5.06 12.06
CA ASN A 180 -1.86 3.70 12.52
C ASN A 180 -1.72 3.59 14.04
N SER A 181 -2.08 4.62 14.78
CA SER A 181 -1.92 4.66 16.25
C SER A 181 -2.61 3.51 16.95
N LYS A 182 -3.80 3.12 16.48
CA LYS A 182 -4.59 2.05 17.10
C LYS A 182 -3.89 0.69 17.03
N ILE A 183 -3.36 0.29 15.87
CA ILE A 183 -2.64 -1.00 15.75
C ILE A 183 -1.35 -1.00 16.56
N LEU A 184 -0.60 0.12 16.59
CA LEU A 184 0.63 0.25 17.38
C LEU A 184 0.40 0.16 18.89
N GLN A 185 -0.72 0.66 19.38
CA GLN A 185 -1.06 0.66 20.80
C GLN A 185 -1.68 -0.66 21.28
N ASN A 186 -2.42 -1.34 20.42
CA ASN A 186 -3.26 -2.48 20.81
C ASN A 186 -2.71 -3.84 20.41
N THR A 187 -1.64 -3.89 19.65
CA THR A 187 -1.00 -5.13 19.18
C THR A 187 0.52 -5.05 19.35
N PRO A 188 1.25 -6.17 19.31
CA PRO A 188 2.71 -6.18 19.32
C PRO A 188 3.34 -5.74 17.98
N PHE A 189 2.55 -5.25 17.02
CA PHE A 189 3.06 -4.80 15.72
C PHE A 189 4.07 -3.67 15.86
N LYS A 190 5.22 -3.84 15.22
CA LYS A 190 6.27 -2.81 15.10
C LYS A 190 6.73 -2.74 13.65
N PRO A 191 6.55 -1.60 12.97
CA PRO A 191 7.08 -1.43 11.62
C PRO A 191 8.62 -1.52 11.62
N LEU A 192 9.18 -2.27 10.69
CA LEU A 192 10.63 -2.45 10.53
C LEU A 192 11.15 -1.75 9.26
N TYR A 193 10.30 -1.57 8.26
CA TYR A 193 10.67 -1.12 6.92
C TYR A 193 9.95 0.17 6.52
N ASN A 194 9.68 1.07 7.48
CA ASN A 194 8.93 2.31 7.30
C ASN A 194 9.71 3.44 6.59
N ASN A 195 10.52 3.08 5.61
CA ASN A 195 11.33 3.98 4.81
C ASN A 195 11.06 3.77 3.33
N LEU A 196 10.75 4.85 2.60
CA LEU A 196 10.44 4.79 1.18
C LEU A 196 11.60 4.23 0.35
N ASP A 197 12.85 4.56 0.70
CA ASP A 197 14.05 4.07 0.02
C ASP A 197 14.15 2.54 0.13
N THR A 198 13.89 1.99 1.31
CA THR A 198 13.87 0.53 1.55
C THR A 198 12.78 -0.15 0.73
N ILE A 199 11.57 0.41 0.71
CA ILE A 199 10.45 -0.11 -0.07
C ILE A 199 10.79 -0.14 -1.57
N ILE A 200 11.31 0.97 -2.08
CA ILE A 200 11.66 1.10 -3.51
C ILE A 200 12.83 0.17 -3.85
N LYS A 201 13.88 0.14 -3.00
CA LYS A 201 15.04 -0.72 -3.24
C LYS A 201 14.64 -2.19 -3.35
N SER A 202 13.87 -2.71 -2.40
CA SER A 202 13.42 -4.11 -2.45
C SER A 202 12.56 -4.41 -3.68
N ALA A 203 11.69 -3.46 -4.10
CA ALA A 203 10.90 -3.60 -5.31
C ALA A 203 11.78 -3.59 -6.58
N LEU A 204 12.82 -2.76 -6.62
CA LEU A 204 13.75 -2.67 -7.74
C LEU A 204 14.61 -3.93 -7.85
N ASP A 205 15.21 -4.37 -6.74
CA ASP A 205 16.01 -5.61 -6.67
C ASP A 205 15.17 -6.82 -7.16
N TRP A 206 13.88 -6.85 -6.81
CA TRP A 206 12.93 -7.85 -7.29
C TRP A 206 12.71 -7.77 -8.83
N GLU A 207 12.51 -6.57 -9.38
CA GLU A 207 12.34 -6.42 -10.83
C GLU A 207 13.61 -6.78 -11.61
N GLU A 208 14.78 -6.48 -11.08
CA GLU A 208 16.08 -6.91 -11.64
C GLU A 208 16.25 -8.42 -11.58
N HIS A 209 15.85 -9.05 -10.46
CA HIS A 209 15.86 -10.51 -10.33
C HIS A 209 14.98 -11.17 -11.40
N LEU A 210 13.78 -10.66 -11.64
CA LEU A 210 12.86 -11.20 -12.64
C LEU A 210 13.39 -11.13 -14.07
N LEU A 211 14.33 -10.23 -14.38
CA LEU A 211 14.97 -10.18 -15.71
C LEU A 211 15.86 -11.40 -15.98
N LYS A 212 16.39 -12.04 -14.95
CA LYS A 212 17.28 -13.22 -15.09
C LYS A 212 16.53 -14.49 -15.49
N PHE A 213 15.19 -14.47 -15.42
CA PHE A 213 14.32 -15.61 -15.70
C PHE A 213 13.37 -15.36 -16.89
N GLN A 214 13.61 -14.32 -17.66
CA GLN A 214 12.97 -14.04 -18.94
C GLN A 214 13.95 -14.41 -20.07
#